data_39be35ec4eeadca56b76a1b6d7532a0d
#
_entry.id   39be35ec4eeadca56b76a1b6d7532a0d
#
_cell.length_a   1.000
_cell.length_b   1.000
_cell.length_c   1.000
_cell.angle_alpha   90.00
_cell.angle_beta   90.00
_cell.angle_gamma   90.00
#
_symmetry.space_group_name_H-M   'P 1'
#
loop_
_entity.id
_entity.type
_entity.pdbx_description
1 polymer ?
#
loop_
_entity_poly.entity_id
_entity_poly.type
_entity_poly.pdbx_seq_one_letter_code
_entity_poly.pdbx_strand_id
1 'polypeptide(L)'
;MHKMISIILSALGLMLMACTSADLDSDKGNSQQTGGSHTVEVEDKSGYTVKGYVSCDGQAVSGAVVSDGIHVTRTNRQGKYWMKTDSRSDFVFISVPSGTEVVSNGWESEFWHRYQSSDKVQRFDFNLSSVDNNKHITLAFADVHISGRTPMWMDYTKMPVDSLQFREHFMKDINDYASRQSVPVYGLNLGDMMQDMHYDNANLVHYRKAIRDLSFPTFHVVGNHDHQPELPIAPNDDPDTREFKRHYTDNLGPRYYSYNIGKVHYVVLDVNKMLGGGTNKYELTVTDRQLSWLRDDLSVVDKSYAIVIAGHVGTHRYKSGGSVITNRNAVLDLCKDFSHVYVLSGHAHIMEVYRSDAKTTNIVHPSAAGLIWWTRRCADGTKAAYVVYEFDGTSCRITLKPYESDNTDADQIYVYGNSKVTVDGREFSAVVINVPAYELTASTLSSSWKLSVTENGVNKGEPTRYYGEDPEIVALSAQLWPADSKDNKPKKTNHIFYYVPDNPAAAIKVTAEDTWGRKYEKTLN
;
A
#
# COMPACT_ATOMS: atom_id res chain seq x y z
N MET A 1 73.25 -25.35 -19.54
CA MET A 1 73.06 -25.69 -18.11
C MET A 1 71.58 -25.50 -17.78
N HIS A 2 70.91 -26.63 -17.71
CA HIS A 2 69.45 -26.74 -17.41
C HIS A 2 69.22 -26.52 -15.93
N LYS A 3 68.21 -25.76 -15.58
CA LYS A 3 67.53 -25.87 -14.29
C LYS A 3 66.03 -26.04 -14.57
N MET A 4 65.55 -27.25 -14.25
CA MET A 4 64.15 -27.61 -14.12
C MET A 4 63.52 -26.83 -12.95
N ILE A 5 62.36 -26.26 -13.18
CA ILE A 5 61.48 -25.75 -12.15
C ILE A 5 60.23 -26.63 -12.15
N SER A 6 60.05 -27.34 -11.03
CA SER A 6 58.88 -28.16 -10.76
C SER A 6 57.64 -27.28 -10.54
N ILE A 7 56.59 -27.54 -11.31
CA ILE A 7 55.26 -26.95 -11.11
C ILE A 7 54.50 -27.84 -10.13
N ILE A 8 54.16 -27.30 -8.97
CA ILE A 8 53.21 -27.88 -8.03
C ILE A 8 51.81 -27.44 -8.45
N LEU A 9 51.03 -28.37 -8.97
CA LEU A 9 49.58 -28.19 -9.15
C LEU A 9 48.90 -28.34 -7.78
N SER A 10 48.44 -27.23 -7.19
CA SER A 10 47.44 -27.26 -6.14
C SER A 10 46.06 -27.23 -6.78
N ALA A 11 45.35 -28.35 -6.69
CA ALA A 11 43.95 -28.46 -7.05
C ALA A 11 43.13 -27.67 -6.03
N LEU A 12 42.65 -26.49 -6.43
CA LEU A 12 41.59 -25.76 -5.71
C LEU A 12 40.24 -26.31 -6.17
N GLY A 13 39.64 -27.14 -5.31
CA GLY A 13 38.26 -27.60 -5.53
C GLY A 13 37.29 -26.43 -5.46
N LEU A 14 36.69 -26.05 -6.59
CA LEU A 14 35.48 -25.25 -6.61
C LEU A 14 34.36 -26.08 -6.01
N MET A 15 33.97 -25.79 -4.76
CA MET A 15 32.64 -26.16 -4.27
C MET A 15 31.65 -25.19 -4.90
N LEU A 16 31.00 -25.63 -5.97
CA LEU A 16 29.74 -25.09 -6.41
C LEU A 16 28.71 -25.43 -5.33
N MET A 17 28.38 -24.46 -4.47
CA MET A 17 27.16 -24.53 -3.70
C MET A 17 25.99 -24.31 -4.69
N ALA A 18 25.43 -25.40 -5.15
CA ALA A 18 24.09 -25.41 -5.72
C ALA A 18 23.16 -25.07 -4.55
N CYS A 19 22.64 -23.85 -4.51
CA CYS A 19 21.45 -23.52 -3.73
C CYS A 19 20.28 -24.29 -4.34
N THR A 20 20.02 -25.46 -3.81
CA THR A 20 18.81 -26.20 -4.12
C THR A 20 17.61 -25.44 -3.56
N SER A 21 16.55 -25.38 -4.34
CA SER A 21 15.22 -24.79 -4.06
C SER A 21 14.45 -25.48 -2.91
N ALA A 22 15.15 -26.06 -1.93
CA ALA A 22 14.57 -26.90 -0.89
C ALA A 22 14.22 -26.16 0.42
N ASP A 23 14.54 -24.85 0.57
CA ASP A 23 14.36 -24.14 1.84
C ASP A 23 13.03 -23.38 1.96
N LEU A 24 12.11 -23.51 1.00
CA LEU A 24 10.80 -22.84 1.08
C LEU A 24 9.66 -23.73 1.64
N ASP A 25 9.90 -25.04 1.84
CA ASP A 25 8.83 -25.98 2.20
C ASP A 25 8.88 -26.51 3.65
N SER A 26 9.80 -26.09 4.50
CA SER A 26 9.97 -26.73 5.81
C SER A 26 9.31 -26.04 7.01
N ASP A 27 8.60 -24.93 6.84
CA ASP A 27 7.96 -24.21 7.96
C ASP A 27 6.41 -24.23 7.96
N LYS A 28 5.79 -25.14 7.21
CA LYS A 28 4.41 -25.51 7.51
C LYS A 28 4.40 -26.48 8.69
N GLY A 29 4.70 -25.94 9.87
CA GLY A 29 4.49 -26.62 11.14
C GLY A 29 3.02 -27.00 11.25
N ASN A 30 2.78 -28.31 11.17
CA ASN A 30 1.51 -28.92 11.46
C ASN A 30 1.20 -28.68 12.95
N SER A 31 0.57 -27.56 13.28
CA SER A 31 0.03 -27.33 14.62
C SER A 31 -1.16 -28.24 14.81
N GLN A 32 -0.90 -29.45 15.30
CA GLN A 32 -1.93 -30.29 15.88
C GLN A 32 -2.50 -29.56 17.12
N GLN A 33 -3.59 -28.86 16.91
CA GLN A 33 -4.45 -28.42 18.02
C GLN A 33 -5.08 -29.66 18.69
N THR A 34 -4.55 -30.07 19.83
CA THR A 34 -5.15 -31.02 20.74
C THR A 34 -6.27 -30.35 21.55
N GLY A 35 -7.38 -30.09 20.90
CA GLY A 35 -8.67 -29.80 21.51
C GLY A 35 -9.69 -30.56 20.70
N GLY A 36 -10.53 -31.39 21.31
CA GLY A 36 -11.51 -32.24 20.64
C GLY A 36 -12.45 -31.45 19.74
N SER A 37 -12.06 -31.26 18.50
CA SER A 37 -12.83 -30.59 17.46
C SER A 37 -13.87 -31.55 16.94
N HIS A 38 -15.12 -31.35 17.35
CA HIS A 38 -16.25 -31.88 16.62
C HIS A 38 -16.24 -31.21 15.24
N THR A 39 -15.69 -31.88 14.24
CA THR A 39 -15.70 -31.39 12.85
C THR A 39 -17.16 -31.35 12.38
N VAL A 40 -17.72 -30.16 12.23
CA VAL A 40 -19.08 -29.99 11.71
C VAL A 40 -19.15 -30.64 10.33
N GLU A 41 -20.07 -31.59 10.16
CA GLU A 41 -20.27 -32.24 8.86
C GLU A 41 -20.88 -31.24 7.86
N VAL A 42 -20.27 -31.13 6.68
CA VAL A 42 -20.79 -30.39 5.53
C VAL A 42 -20.94 -31.36 4.38
N GLU A 43 -22.19 -31.66 4.05
CA GLU A 43 -22.55 -32.62 2.99
C GLU A 43 -22.12 -32.13 1.60
N ASP A 44 -21.81 -33.05 0.68
CA ASP A 44 -21.62 -32.74 -0.73
C ASP A 44 -22.95 -32.40 -1.39
N LYS A 45 -22.94 -31.41 -2.27
CA LYS A 45 -24.09 -31.06 -3.09
C LYS A 45 -23.76 -31.17 -4.56
N SER A 46 -24.64 -31.78 -5.32
CA SER A 46 -24.46 -31.92 -6.78
C SER A 46 -24.28 -30.55 -7.45
N GLY A 47 -23.28 -30.43 -8.30
CA GLY A 47 -22.99 -29.19 -9.04
C GLY A 47 -22.14 -28.16 -8.30
N TYR A 48 -21.72 -28.43 -7.06
CA TYR A 48 -20.79 -27.59 -6.32
C TYR A 48 -19.40 -28.24 -6.27
N THR A 49 -18.37 -27.41 -6.36
CA THR A 49 -16.96 -27.83 -6.36
C THR A 49 -16.26 -27.51 -5.04
N VAL A 50 -16.81 -26.57 -4.28
CA VAL A 50 -16.31 -26.12 -2.97
C VAL A 50 -17.43 -26.13 -1.95
N LYS A 51 -17.09 -26.52 -0.74
CA LYS A 51 -17.93 -26.44 0.46
C LYS A 51 -17.09 -26.02 1.66
N GLY A 52 -17.73 -25.57 2.72
CA GLY A 52 -17.02 -25.25 3.96
C GLY A 52 -17.92 -24.80 5.09
N TYR A 53 -17.28 -24.51 6.20
CA TYR A 53 -17.91 -24.06 7.44
C TYR A 53 -17.20 -22.83 7.97
N VAL A 54 -17.95 -21.85 8.42
CA VAL A 54 -17.43 -20.63 9.06
C VAL A 54 -17.89 -20.60 10.51
N SER A 55 -16.93 -20.48 11.42
CA SER A 55 -17.19 -20.31 12.86
C SER A 55 -16.48 -19.10 13.44
N CYS A 56 -17.05 -18.56 14.51
CA CYS A 56 -16.41 -17.55 15.36
C CYS A 56 -16.50 -18.03 16.82
N ASP A 57 -15.36 -18.15 17.49
CA ASP A 57 -15.24 -18.70 18.83
C ASP A 57 -15.97 -20.07 18.98
N GLY A 58 -15.89 -20.89 17.94
CA GLY A 58 -16.53 -22.21 17.85
C GLY A 58 -18.03 -22.19 17.53
N GLN A 59 -18.66 -21.03 17.37
CA GLN A 59 -20.07 -20.90 17.01
C GLN A 59 -20.25 -20.63 15.51
N ALA A 60 -21.31 -21.20 14.92
CA ALA A 60 -21.62 -21.00 13.50
C ALA A 60 -21.85 -19.52 13.15
N VAL A 61 -21.22 -19.04 12.09
CA VAL A 61 -21.44 -17.68 11.57
C VAL A 61 -22.40 -17.74 10.38
N SER A 62 -23.58 -17.14 10.55
CA SER A 62 -24.59 -17.01 9.48
C SER A 62 -24.34 -15.76 8.65
N GLY A 63 -24.45 -15.87 7.31
CA GLY A 63 -24.33 -14.73 6.40
C GLY A 63 -22.90 -14.30 6.11
N ALA A 64 -21.87 -15.01 6.59
CA ALA A 64 -20.49 -14.73 6.21
C ALA A 64 -20.31 -14.87 4.71
N VAL A 65 -19.66 -13.90 4.11
CA VAL A 65 -19.43 -13.83 2.65
C VAL A 65 -18.16 -14.60 2.30
N VAL A 66 -18.27 -15.55 1.36
CA VAL A 66 -17.14 -16.30 0.83
C VAL A 66 -17.12 -16.14 -0.69
N SER A 67 -15.93 -16.01 -1.24
CA SER A 67 -15.74 -15.77 -2.67
C SER A 67 -14.54 -16.55 -3.22
N ASP A 68 -14.56 -16.78 -4.53
CA ASP A 68 -13.42 -17.28 -5.31
C ASP A 68 -12.83 -16.22 -6.26
N GLY A 69 -13.24 -14.96 -6.10
CA GLY A 69 -12.85 -13.86 -6.97
C GLY A 69 -13.68 -13.77 -8.26
N ILE A 70 -14.63 -14.70 -8.48
CA ILE A 70 -15.59 -14.69 -9.61
C ILE A 70 -17.01 -14.74 -9.07
N HIS A 71 -17.27 -15.64 -8.13
CA HIS A 71 -18.57 -15.88 -7.51
C HIS A 71 -18.53 -15.44 -6.05
N VAL A 72 -19.68 -15.03 -5.55
CA VAL A 72 -19.90 -14.67 -4.15
C VAL A 72 -21.01 -15.55 -3.58
N THR A 73 -20.79 -16.13 -2.42
CA THR A 73 -21.77 -16.93 -1.68
C THR A 73 -21.84 -16.51 -0.21
N ARG A 74 -22.84 -17.00 0.51
CA ARG A 74 -23.00 -16.74 1.95
C ARG A 74 -23.21 -18.05 2.73
N THR A 75 -22.73 -18.06 3.95
CA THR A 75 -23.06 -19.14 4.88
C THR A 75 -24.53 -19.11 5.26
N ASN A 76 -25.11 -20.29 5.43
CA ASN A 76 -26.45 -20.47 5.97
C ASN A 76 -26.48 -20.27 7.51
N ARG A 77 -27.65 -20.48 8.14
CA ARG A 77 -27.81 -20.33 9.61
C ARG A 77 -26.92 -21.29 10.43
N GLN A 78 -26.48 -22.41 9.83
CA GLN A 78 -25.57 -23.38 10.43
C GLN A 78 -24.09 -23.11 10.10
N GLY A 79 -23.75 -21.94 9.54
CA GLY A 79 -22.38 -21.59 9.16
C GLY A 79 -21.83 -22.29 7.93
N LYS A 80 -22.64 -23.10 7.23
CA LYS A 80 -22.22 -23.90 6.08
C LYS A 80 -22.39 -23.11 4.78
N TYR A 81 -21.47 -23.30 3.82
CA TYR A 81 -21.57 -22.73 2.47
C TYR A 81 -21.19 -23.75 1.40
N TRP A 82 -21.65 -23.47 0.18
CA TRP A 82 -21.33 -24.20 -1.04
C TRP A 82 -21.11 -23.19 -2.17
N MET A 83 -20.13 -23.46 -3.03
CA MET A 83 -19.81 -22.61 -4.17
C MET A 83 -19.44 -23.46 -5.39
N LYS A 84 -19.86 -23.00 -6.56
CA LYS A 84 -19.46 -23.55 -7.83
C LYS A 84 -18.28 -22.73 -8.36
N THR A 85 -17.08 -23.23 -8.16
CA THR A 85 -15.82 -22.59 -8.57
C THR A 85 -15.33 -23.24 -9.86
N ASP A 86 -14.74 -22.49 -10.75
CA ASP A 86 -14.18 -22.98 -12.00
C ASP A 86 -12.64 -22.92 -12.06
N SER A 87 -12.05 -23.37 -13.16
CA SER A 87 -10.58 -23.43 -13.35
C SER A 87 -9.89 -22.07 -13.44
N ARG A 88 -10.65 -20.97 -13.52
CA ARG A 88 -10.10 -19.61 -13.56
C ARG A 88 -9.83 -19.04 -12.17
N SER A 89 -10.31 -19.72 -11.12
CA SER A 89 -10.09 -19.33 -9.73
C SER A 89 -8.85 -20.02 -9.18
N ASP A 90 -8.03 -19.30 -8.45
CA ASP A 90 -6.85 -19.82 -7.75
C ASP A 90 -7.05 -19.90 -6.24
N PHE A 91 -8.07 -19.23 -5.71
CA PHE A 91 -8.31 -19.07 -4.29
C PHE A 91 -9.79 -19.16 -3.93
N VAL A 92 -10.04 -19.54 -2.68
CA VAL A 92 -11.30 -19.30 -1.97
C VAL A 92 -10.97 -18.47 -0.74
N PHE A 93 -11.66 -17.34 -0.55
CA PHE A 93 -11.39 -16.44 0.56
C PHE A 93 -12.69 -16.00 1.23
N ILE A 94 -12.57 -15.65 2.52
CA ILE A 94 -13.66 -15.05 3.27
C ILE A 94 -13.52 -13.53 3.27
N SER A 95 -14.60 -12.81 2.95
CA SER A 95 -14.71 -11.39 3.30
C SER A 95 -14.98 -11.32 4.80
N VAL A 96 -13.89 -11.16 5.59
CA VAL A 96 -13.93 -11.26 7.07
C VAL A 96 -15.06 -10.39 7.61
N PRO A 97 -16.01 -10.95 8.38
CA PRO A 97 -17.14 -10.17 8.89
C PRO A 97 -16.70 -9.11 9.91
N SER A 98 -17.44 -8.01 9.97
CA SER A 98 -17.28 -6.98 11.01
C SER A 98 -17.33 -7.57 12.42
N GLY A 99 -16.49 -7.09 13.32
CA GLY A 99 -16.43 -7.59 14.72
C GLY A 99 -15.76 -8.95 14.85
N THR A 100 -15.09 -9.42 13.81
CA THR A 100 -14.30 -10.66 13.84
C THR A 100 -12.94 -10.47 13.19
N GLU A 101 -12.05 -11.41 13.46
CA GLU A 101 -10.76 -11.54 12.79
C GLU A 101 -10.45 -13.02 12.50
N VAL A 102 -9.66 -13.27 11.48
CA VAL A 102 -9.09 -14.59 11.20
C VAL A 102 -7.81 -14.80 12.01
N VAL A 103 -7.44 -16.06 12.20
CA VAL A 103 -6.13 -16.37 12.76
C VAL A 103 -5.04 -15.68 11.94
N SER A 104 -4.13 -15.04 12.63
CA SER A 104 -2.96 -14.42 11.99
C SER A 104 -1.68 -14.90 12.68
N ASN A 105 -0.64 -15.07 11.88
CA ASN A 105 0.72 -15.34 12.34
C ASN A 105 1.60 -14.14 11.98
N GLY A 106 1.68 -13.16 12.89
CA GLY A 106 2.29 -11.89 12.60
C GLY A 106 1.54 -11.14 11.49
N TRP A 107 2.18 -10.89 10.37
CA TRP A 107 1.57 -10.21 9.22
C TRP A 107 0.64 -11.09 8.38
N GLU A 108 0.83 -12.43 8.39
CA GLU A 108 0.01 -13.36 7.62
C GLU A 108 -1.37 -13.53 8.26
N SER A 109 -2.41 -13.42 7.43
CA SER A 109 -3.80 -13.55 7.82
C SER A 109 -4.45 -14.70 7.05
N GLU A 110 -5.01 -15.69 7.76
CA GLU A 110 -5.56 -16.92 7.17
C GLU A 110 -6.98 -16.72 6.61
N PHE A 111 -7.20 -15.66 5.82
CA PHE A 111 -8.51 -15.36 5.22
C PHE A 111 -8.73 -16.04 3.87
N TRP A 112 -7.78 -16.80 3.34
CA TRP A 112 -7.86 -17.47 2.04
C TRP A 112 -7.24 -18.86 2.05
N HIS A 113 -7.72 -19.69 1.14
CA HIS A 113 -7.17 -21.00 0.82
C HIS A 113 -6.90 -21.09 -0.67
N ARG A 114 -5.86 -21.82 -1.05
CA ARG A 114 -5.58 -22.09 -2.46
C ARG A 114 -6.57 -23.12 -3.00
N TYR A 115 -7.19 -22.79 -4.13
CA TYR A 115 -8.06 -23.68 -4.87
C TYR A 115 -7.31 -24.29 -6.05
N GLN A 116 -7.53 -25.58 -6.28
CA GLN A 116 -7.03 -26.29 -7.45
C GLN A 116 -8.20 -27.03 -8.10
N SER A 117 -8.48 -26.71 -9.38
CA SER A 117 -9.55 -27.39 -10.12
C SER A 117 -9.35 -28.92 -10.08
N SER A 118 -10.37 -29.65 -9.66
CA SER A 118 -10.36 -31.09 -9.54
C SER A 118 -11.78 -31.66 -9.68
N ASP A 119 -11.89 -32.98 -9.95
CA ASP A 119 -13.17 -33.69 -9.97
C ASP A 119 -13.76 -33.95 -8.57
N LYS A 120 -13.02 -33.56 -7.51
CA LYS A 120 -13.45 -33.74 -6.11
C LYS A 120 -13.89 -32.43 -5.52
N VAL A 121 -14.96 -32.46 -4.73
CA VAL A 121 -15.39 -31.31 -3.91
C VAL A 121 -14.32 -31.01 -2.87
N GLN A 122 -13.83 -29.77 -2.83
CA GLN A 122 -12.85 -29.31 -1.86
C GLN A 122 -13.55 -28.65 -0.68
N ARG A 123 -12.98 -28.82 0.51
CA ARG A 123 -13.50 -28.23 1.73
C ARG A 123 -12.53 -27.18 2.26
N PHE A 124 -13.06 -25.96 2.49
CA PHE A 124 -12.33 -24.86 3.10
C PHE A 124 -13.14 -24.29 4.26
N ASP A 125 -12.62 -24.41 5.46
CA ASP A 125 -13.25 -23.90 6.67
C ASP A 125 -12.52 -22.62 7.12
N PHE A 126 -13.27 -21.65 7.67
CA PHE A 126 -12.71 -20.43 8.22
C PHE A 126 -13.08 -20.33 9.71
N ASN A 127 -12.06 -20.22 10.55
CA ASN A 127 -12.22 -20.06 11.99
C ASN A 127 -11.90 -18.59 12.34
N LEU A 128 -12.87 -17.93 12.95
CA LEU A 128 -12.77 -16.54 13.34
C LEU A 128 -12.75 -16.43 14.86
N SER A 129 -12.19 -15.33 15.36
CA SER A 129 -12.31 -14.88 16.73
C SER A 129 -13.06 -13.57 16.78
N SER A 130 -13.83 -13.36 17.85
CA SER A 130 -14.52 -12.09 18.07
C SER A 130 -13.53 -11.00 18.49
N VAL A 131 -13.70 -9.78 17.96
CA VAL A 131 -12.88 -8.62 18.29
C VAL A 131 -13.72 -7.35 18.22
N ASP A 132 -13.54 -6.44 19.17
CA ASP A 132 -14.11 -5.08 19.05
C ASP A 132 -13.17 -4.23 18.18
N ASN A 133 -13.46 -4.17 16.88
CA ASN A 133 -12.71 -3.42 15.90
C ASN A 133 -13.51 -2.26 15.27
N ASN A 134 -14.60 -1.83 15.92
CA ASN A 134 -15.34 -0.64 15.45
C ASN A 134 -14.47 0.63 15.53
N LYS A 135 -13.55 0.68 16.50
CA LYS A 135 -12.41 1.58 16.52
C LYS A 135 -11.16 0.79 16.15
N HIS A 136 -10.48 1.22 15.10
CA HIS A 136 -9.26 0.55 14.66
C HIS A 136 -8.31 1.52 13.95
N ILE A 137 -7.09 1.09 13.79
CA ILE A 137 -6.06 1.80 13.03
C ILE A 137 -5.65 0.96 11.83
N THR A 138 -5.63 1.58 10.66
CA THR A 138 -4.98 1.01 9.47
C THR A 138 -3.71 1.80 9.18
N LEU A 139 -2.56 1.11 9.16
CA LEU A 139 -1.27 1.65 8.80
C LEU A 139 -1.00 1.34 7.32
N ALA A 140 -1.17 2.35 6.47
CA ALA A 140 -0.99 2.17 5.02
C ALA A 140 0.36 2.70 4.55
N PHE A 141 1.07 1.91 3.73
CA PHE A 141 2.34 2.27 3.12
C PHE A 141 2.43 1.72 1.70
N ALA A 142 3.32 2.27 0.89
CA ALA A 142 3.44 1.98 -0.54
C ALA A 142 4.87 2.08 -1.03
N ASP A 143 5.14 1.52 -2.20
CA ASP A 143 6.35 1.80 -2.98
C ASP A 143 7.62 1.53 -2.17
N VAL A 144 7.73 0.30 -1.68
CA VAL A 144 8.86 -0.19 -0.86
C VAL A 144 10.10 -0.47 -1.72
N HIS A 145 9.92 -0.99 -2.93
CA HIS A 145 10.94 -1.20 -3.93
C HIS A 145 12.19 -1.96 -3.43
N ILE A 146 11.99 -3.09 -2.76
CA ILE A 146 13.11 -3.96 -2.34
C ILE A 146 13.75 -4.59 -3.56
N SER A 147 15.06 -4.39 -3.71
CA SER A 147 15.87 -4.99 -4.79
C SER A 147 16.97 -5.90 -4.28
N GLY A 148 17.24 -5.90 -2.98
CA GLY A 148 18.40 -6.58 -2.40
C GLY A 148 19.74 -5.99 -2.86
N ARG A 149 19.72 -4.80 -3.46
CA ARG A 149 20.87 -4.12 -4.05
C ARG A 149 21.26 -2.91 -3.21
N THR A 150 22.54 -2.59 -3.28
CA THR A 150 23.04 -1.26 -2.97
C THR A 150 23.11 -0.46 -4.26
N PRO A 151 22.72 0.80 -4.26
CA PRO A 151 22.69 1.61 -5.47
C PRO A 151 24.09 1.84 -6.06
N MET A 152 24.19 1.88 -7.39
CA MET A 152 25.47 1.87 -8.12
C MET A 152 26.23 3.20 -8.19
N TRP A 153 25.71 4.31 -7.64
CA TRP A 153 26.28 5.66 -7.82
C TRP A 153 26.82 6.32 -6.55
N MET A 154 26.83 5.59 -5.42
CA MET A 154 27.39 6.06 -4.16
C MET A 154 28.52 5.15 -3.65
N ASP A 155 29.34 5.60 -2.70
CA ASP A 155 30.35 4.78 -2.02
C ASP A 155 29.65 3.75 -1.11
N TYR A 156 29.41 2.57 -1.64
CA TYR A 156 28.59 1.49 -1.10
C TYR A 156 29.16 0.76 0.10
N THR A 157 30.40 0.99 0.42
CA THR A 157 31.05 0.30 1.54
C THR A 157 30.45 0.69 2.90
N LYS A 158 29.60 1.70 2.93
CA LYS A 158 29.03 2.29 4.16
C LYS A 158 27.51 2.30 4.25
N MET A 159 26.79 1.89 3.18
CA MET A 159 25.32 1.95 3.15
C MET A 159 24.73 0.55 3.28
N PRO A 160 23.77 0.34 4.20
CA PRO A 160 23.06 -0.94 4.27
C PRO A 160 22.21 -1.16 3.02
N VAL A 161 22.00 -2.43 2.65
CA VAL A 161 21.08 -2.80 1.57
C VAL A 161 19.66 -2.33 1.89
N ASP A 162 18.88 -2.05 0.85
CA ASP A 162 17.51 -1.52 0.95
C ASP A 162 16.60 -2.37 1.85
N SER A 163 16.66 -3.70 1.73
CA SER A 163 15.88 -4.61 2.57
C SER A 163 16.23 -4.52 4.06
N LEU A 164 17.49 -4.21 4.38
CA LEU A 164 17.92 -4.00 5.75
C LEU A 164 17.39 -2.66 6.28
N GLN A 165 17.46 -1.60 5.47
CA GLN A 165 16.88 -0.30 5.83
C GLN A 165 15.38 -0.39 6.06
N PHE A 166 14.66 -1.10 5.18
CA PHE A 166 13.24 -1.34 5.35
C PHE A 166 12.94 -2.06 6.67
N ARG A 167 13.66 -3.16 6.97
CA ARG A 167 13.44 -3.94 8.17
C ARG A 167 13.82 -3.19 9.45
N GLU A 168 15.04 -2.65 9.51
CA GLU A 168 15.63 -2.12 10.75
C GLU A 168 15.12 -0.71 11.10
N HIS A 169 14.61 0.03 10.11
CA HIS A 169 14.15 1.40 10.31
C HIS A 169 12.64 1.50 10.11
N PHE A 170 12.13 1.21 8.91
CA PHE A 170 10.72 1.41 8.61
C PHE A 170 9.82 0.41 9.34
N MET A 171 10.08 -0.90 9.21
CA MET A 171 9.27 -1.94 9.87
C MET A 171 9.39 -1.88 11.38
N LYS A 172 10.54 -1.50 11.91
CA LYS A 172 10.70 -1.28 13.35
C LYS A 172 9.84 -0.13 13.84
N ASP A 173 9.87 1.04 13.16
CA ASP A 173 9.07 2.21 13.56
C ASP A 173 7.56 1.91 13.52
N ILE A 174 7.07 1.26 12.44
CA ILE A 174 5.65 0.93 12.30
C ILE A 174 5.19 -0.09 13.37
N ASN A 175 6.03 -1.04 13.73
CA ASN A 175 5.78 -2.01 14.79
C ASN A 175 5.78 -1.35 16.18
N ASP A 176 6.75 -0.48 16.43
CA ASP A 176 6.84 0.33 17.66
C ASP A 176 5.62 1.27 17.79
N TYR A 177 5.14 1.83 16.67
CA TYR A 177 3.91 2.61 16.66
C TYR A 177 2.70 1.75 17.02
N ALA A 178 2.53 0.61 16.35
CA ALA A 178 1.42 -0.31 16.57
C ALA A 178 1.35 -0.82 18.02
N SER A 179 2.50 -1.16 18.61
CA SER A 179 2.58 -1.67 19.99
C SER A 179 2.10 -0.71 21.07
N ARG A 180 2.04 0.60 20.76
CA ARG A 180 1.57 1.65 21.68
C ARG A 180 0.07 1.93 21.55
N GLN A 181 -0.61 1.28 20.60
CA GLN A 181 -2.03 1.54 20.39
C GLN A 181 -2.90 0.70 21.33
N SER A 182 -4.05 1.26 21.73
CA SER A 182 -5.03 0.60 22.59
C SER A 182 -6.19 -0.02 21.81
N VAL A 183 -6.20 0.13 20.49
CA VAL A 183 -7.21 -0.42 19.58
C VAL A 183 -6.53 -1.36 18.58
N PRO A 184 -7.28 -2.26 17.94
CA PRO A 184 -6.73 -3.15 16.91
C PRO A 184 -6.01 -2.38 15.79
N VAL A 185 -4.86 -2.91 15.35
CA VAL A 185 -4.03 -2.33 14.28
C VAL A 185 -3.94 -3.32 13.13
N TYR A 186 -4.05 -2.81 11.92
CA TYR A 186 -3.95 -3.55 10.66
C TYR A 186 -3.01 -2.85 9.71
N GLY A 187 -2.25 -3.61 8.94
CA GLY A 187 -1.38 -3.08 7.89
C GLY A 187 -2.03 -3.16 6.51
N LEU A 188 -1.70 -2.22 5.64
CA LEU A 188 -2.10 -2.23 4.24
C LEU A 188 -0.94 -1.74 3.38
N ASN A 189 -0.29 -2.67 2.65
CA ASN A 189 0.71 -2.33 1.64
C ASN A 189 0.03 -2.10 0.30
N LEU A 190 0.22 -0.93 -0.28
CA LEU A 190 -0.44 -0.48 -1.50
C LEU A 190 0.33 -0.80 -2.80
N GLY A 191 1.22 -1.78 -2.75
CA GLY A 191 1.93 -2.29 -3.93
C GLY A 191 3.33 -1.71 -4.13
N ASP A 192 3.99 -2.23 -5.16
CA ASP A 192 5.41 -2.00 -5.45
C ASP A 192 6.31 -2.34 -4.26
N MET A 193 6.11 -3.56 -3.75
CA MET A 193 6.90 -4.12 -2.64
C MET A 193 8.33 -4.43 -3.07
N MET A 194 8.47 -4.96 -4.29
CA MET A 194 9.75 -5.25 -4.92
C MET A 194 10.07 -4.21 -5.99
N GLN A 195 11.36 -3.99 -6.25
CA GLN A 195 11.78 -3.15 -7.37
C GLN A 195 11.44 -3.81 -8.72
N ASP A 196 11.70 -5.10 -8.83
CA ASP A 196 11.33 -5.94 -9.97
C ASP A 196 11.20 -7.38 -9.46
N MET A 197 10.13 -8.06 -9.81
CA MET A 197 9.95 -9.47 -9.49
C MET A 197 10.58 -10.32 -10.59
N HIS A 198 11.82 -10.74 -10.35
CA HIS A 198 12.54 -11.61 -11.28
C HIS A 198 12.09 -13.08 -11.16
N TYR A 199 12.53 -13.93 -12.09
CA TYR A 199 12.24 -15.37 -12.13
C TYR A 199 12.67 -16.12 -10.86
N ASP A 200 13.70 -15.64 -10.15
CA ASP A 200 14.28 -16.31 -8.98
C ASP A 200 13.60 -15.94 -7.65
N ASN A 201 12.58 -15.08 -7.65
CA ASN A 201 11.90 -14.58 -6.45
C ASN A 201 12.81 -13.90 -5.39
N ALA A 202 14.05 -13.57 -5.71
CA ALA A 202 15.01 -13.11 -4.70
C ALA A 202 14.50 -11.86 -3.96
N ASN A 203 13.93 -10.92 -4.69
CA ASN A 203 13.40 -9.70 -4.09
C ASN A 203 12.21 -9.96 -3.17
N LEU A 204 11.33 -10.88 -3.55
CA LEU A 204 10.20 -11.31 -2.72
C LEU A 204 10.65 -11.98 -1.42
N VAL A 205 11.70 -12.81 -1.47
CA VAL A 205 12.31 -13.41 -0.27
C VAL A 205 12.85 -12.31 0.66
N HIS A 206 13.50 -11.30 0.12
CA HIS A 206 13.98 -10.15 0.91
C HIS A 206 12.83 -9.39 1.57
N TYR A 207 11.77 -9.12 0.82
CA TYR A 207 10.57 -8.47 1.34
C TYR A 207 9.92 -9.28 2.47
N ARG A 208 9.64 -10.57 2.24
CA ARG A 208 9.04 -11.45 3.25
C ARG A 208 9.88 -11.54 4.53
N LYS A 209 11.21 -11.60 4.40
CA LYS A 209 12.10 -11.55 5.58
C LYS A 209 11.99 -10.23 6.35
N ALA A 210 11.81 -9.11 5.63
CA ALA A 210 11.71 -7.80 6.26
C ALA A 210 10.40 -7.59 7.02
N ILE A 211 9.28 -8.13 6.52
CA ILE A 211 7.96 -7.99 7.17
C ILE A 211 7.67 -9.09 8.20
N ARG A 212 8.53 -10.11 8.32
CA ARG A 212 8.28 -11.27 9.20
C ARG A 212 8.00 -10.89 10.65
N ASP A 213 8.60 -9.81 11.12
CA ASP A 213 8.54 -9.38 12.51
C ASP A 213 7.37 -8.42 12.79
N LEU A 214 6.45 -8.18 11.82
CA LEU A 214 5.22 -7.42 12.06
C LEU A 214 4.31 -8.17 13.04
N SER A 215 3.79 -7.45 14.02
CA SER A 215 2.95 -7.99 15.09
C SER A 215 1.44 -7.89 14.81
N PHE A 216 1.05 -7.47 13.61
CA PHE A 216 -0.34 -7.25 13.21
C PHE A 216 -0.61 -7.74 11.79
N PRO A 217 -1.85 -8.18 11.47
CA PRO A 217 -2.23 -8.62 10.13
C PRO A 217 -1.99 -7.51 9.11
N THR A 218 -1.38 -7.86 7.97
CA THR A 218 -1.08 -6.91 6.89
C THR A 218 -1.60 -7.43 5.56
N PHE A 219 -2.42 -6.63 4.91
CA PHE A 219 -3.00 -6.91 3.61
C PHE A 219 -2.15 -6.28 2.51
N HIS A 220 -2.16 -6.88 1.31
CA HIS A 220 -1.27 -6.51 0.23
C HIS A 220 -2.04 -6.22 -1.06
N VAL A 221 -1.67 -5.13 -1.72
CA VAL A 221 -2.08 -4.78 -3.08
C VAL A 221 -0.94 -5.11 -4.03
N VAL A 222 -1.23 -5.64 -5.20
CA VAL A 222 -0.20 -5.88 -6.22
C VAL A 222 0.09 -4.59 -6.99
N GLY A 223 1.37 -4.21 -7.08
CA GLY A 223 1.86 -3.09 -7.87
C GLY A 223 2.37 -3.49 -9.26
N ASN A 224 2.79 -2.49 -10.05
CA ASN A 224 3.32 -2.76 -11.39
C ASN A 224 4.76 -3.33 -11.39
N HIS A 225 5.49 -3.22 -10.28
CA HIS A 225 6.77 -3.89 -10.08
C HIS A 225 6.66 -5.29 -9.44
N ASP A 226 5.47 -5.67 -8.96
CA ASP A 226 5.22 -6.92 -8.27
C ASP A 226 4.79 -8.06 -9.21
N HIS A 227 5.29 -8.07 -10.45
CA HIS A 227 4.95 -9.05 -11.47
C HIS A 227 6.18 -9.48 -12.27
N GLN A 228 6.04 -10.56 -13.06
CA GLN A 228 7.08 -11.08 -13.95
C GLN A 228 6.94 -10.46 -15.35
N PRO A 229 7.70 -9.41 -15.68
CA PRO A 229 7.43 -8.59 -16.86
C PRO A 229 7.81 -9.23 -18.18
N GLU A 230 8.67 -10.25 -18.15
CA GLU A 230 9.30 -10.82 -19.34
C GLU A 230 8.57 -12.04 -19.90
N LEU A 231 7.49 -12.48 -19.26
CA LEU A 231 6.70 -13.57 -19.79
C LEU A 231 6.00 -13.16 -21.08
N PRO A 232 6.06 -14.00 -22.13
CA PRO A 232 5.26 -13.77 -23.33
C PRO A 232 3.77 -13.96 -23.02
N ILE A 233 2.90 -13.15 -23.61
CA ILE A 233 1.47 -13.43 -23.62
C ILE A 233 1.23 -14.59 -24.58
N ALA A 234 0.67 -15.71 -24.09
CA ALA A 234 0.21 -16.77 -24.97
C ALA A 234 -1.06 -16.33 -25.73
N PRO A 235 -1.26 -16.75 -26.96
CA PRO A 235 -2.38 -16.28 -27.82
C PRO A 235 -3.79 -16.50 -27.27
N ASN A 236 -3.95 -17.31 -26.23
CA ASN A 236 -5.23 -17.62 -25.57
C ASN A 236 -5.21 -17.33 -24.07
N ASP A 237 -4.22 -16.55 -23.58
CA ASP A 237 -4.17 -16.21 -22.16
C ASP A 237 -5.37 -15.37 -21.76
N ASP A 238 -5.92 -15.72 -20.62
CA ASP A 238 -6.89 -14.90 -19.91
C ASP A 238 -6.32 -13.47 -19.77
N PRO A 239 -7.03 -12.43 -20.26
CA PRO A 239 -6.59 -11.03 -20.16
C PRO A 239 -6.31 -10.59 -18.71
N ASP A 240 -6.70 -11.38 -17.72
CA ASP A 240 -6.34 -11.20 -16.31
C ASP A 240 -4.89 -11.57 -16.00
N THR A 241 -4.21 -12.18 -16.96
CA THR A 241 -2.75 -12.37 -16.94
C THR A 241 -2.17 -12.88 -15.61
N ARG A 242 -2.84 -13.90 -15.03
CA ARG A 242 -2.45 -14.45 -13.72
C ARG A 242 -1.02 -15.00 -13.68
N GLU A 243 -0.53 -15.51 -14.81
CA GLU A 243 0.84 -16.06 -14.91
C GLU A 243 1.90 -14.99 -14.62
N PHE A 244 1.69 -13.73 -15.02
CA PHE A 244 2.59 -12.62 -14.71
C PHE A 244 2.69 -12.32 -13.22
N LYS A 245 1.71 -12.74 -12.43
CA LYS A 245 1.59 -12.47 -11.00
C LYS A 245 1.73 -13.73 -10.15
N ARG A 246 2.23 -14.81 -10.74
CA ARG A 246 2.32 -16.10 -10.07
C ARG A 246 3.19 -16.04 -8.82
N HIS A 247 4.35 -15.40 -8.90
CA HIS A 247 5.21 -15.26 -7.74
C HIS A 247 4.53 -14.47 -6.60
N TYR A 248 3.77 -13.42 -6.93
CA TYR A 248 2.96 -12.72 -5.96
C TYR A 248 1.91 -13.64 -5.34
N THR A 249 1.10 -14.28 -6.18
CA THR A 249 -0.03 -15.10 -5.70
C THR A 249 0.43 -16.34 -4.93
N ASP A 250 1.59 -16.91 -5.27
CA ASP A 250 2.15 -18.06 -4.57
C ASP A 250 2.64 -17.72 -3.15
N ASN A 251 2.95 -16.47 -2.88
CA ASN A 251 3.56 -16.03 -1.63
C ASN A 251 2.71 -15.09 -0.78
N LEU A 252 1.81 -14.32 -1.40
CA LEU A 252 1.03 -13.27 -0.73
C LEU A 252 -0.50 -13.46 -0.86
N GLY A 253 -0.95 -14.44 -1.66
CA GLY A 253 -2.36 -14.77 -1.78
C GLY A 253 -3.09 -14.09 -2.93
N PRO A 254 -4.41 -13.90 -2.82
CA PRO A 254 -5.23 -13.38 -3.90
C PRO A 254 -4.88 -11.96 -4.29
N ARG A 255 -4.96 -11.64 -5.59
CA ARG A 255 -4.64 -10.34 -6.16
C ARG A 255 -5.71 -9.27 -5.90
N TYR A 256 -6.93 -9.71 -5.72
CA TYR A 256 -8.07 -8.87 -5.35
C TYR A 256 -9.02 -9.64 -4.44
N TYR A 257 -9.57 -8.97 -3.47
CA TYR A 257 -10.39 -9.53 -2.40
C TYR A 257 -11.03 -8.42 -1.56
N SER A 258 -11.90 -8.78 -0.62
CA SER A 258 -12.49 -7.85 0.33
C SER A 258 -12.45 -8.39 1.76
N TYR A 259 -12.56 -7.48 2.72
CA TYR A 259 -12.68 -7.78 4.14
C TYR A 259 -13.32 -6.60 4.89
N ASN A 260 -13.85 -6.85 6.09
CA ASN A 260 -14.40 -5.80 6.92
C ASN A 260 -13.60 -5.62 8.20
N ILE A 261 -13.41 -4.39 8.63
CA ILE A 261 -12.92 -4.01 9.94
C ILE A 261 -13.91 -3.00 10.51
N GLY A 262 -14.61 -3.34 11.58
CA GLY A 262 -15.70 -2.50 12.10
C GLY A 262 -16.74 -2.17 11.01
N LYS A 263 -17.04 -0.90 10.85
CA LYS A 263 -17.98 -0.41 9.83
C LYS A 263 -17.29 0.08 8.55
N VAL A 264 -16.14 -0.47 8.24
CA VAL A 264 -15.39 -0.18 7.02
C VAL A 264 -15.22 -1.45 6.21
N HIS A 265 -15.65 -1.42 4.96
CA HIS A 265 -15.45 -2.49 4.00
C HIS A 265 -14.26 -2.16 3.11
N TYR A 266 -13.22 -2.95 3.20
CA TYR A 266 -12.00 -2.82 2.41
C TYR A 266 -12.08 -3.70 1.17
N VAL A 267 -11.79 -3.12 0.03
CA VAL A 267 -11.70 -3.80 -1.26
C VAL A 267 -10.31 -3.59 -1.82
N VAL A 268 -9.57 -4.66 -1.98
CA VAL A 268 -8.29 -4.67 -2.69
C VAL A 268 -8.55 -4.98 -4.15
N LEU A 269 -8.00 -4.17 -5.07
CA LEU A 269 -8.12 -4.34 -6.51
C LEU A 269 -6.75 -4.47 -7.18
N ASP A 270 -6.65 -5.40 -8.11
CA ASP A 270 -5.54 -5.48 -9.05
C ASP A 270 -5.82 -4.54 -10.24
N VAL A 271 -5.15 -3.41 -10.27
CA VAL A 271 -5.37 -2.36 -11.28
C VAL A 271 -4.33 -2.37 -12.41
N ASN A 272 -3.40 -3.32 -12.39
CA ASN A 272 -2.31 -3.44 -13.35
C ASN A 272 -2.56 -4.62 -14.29
N LYS A 273 -3.28 -4.40 -15.40
CA LYS A 273 -3.47 -5.42 -16.43
C LYS A 273 -2.21 -5.53 -17.28
N MET A 274 -1.49 -6.61 -17.14
CA MET A 274 -0.22 -6.84 -17.85
C MET A 274 -0.44 -7.15 -19.34
N LEU A 275 0.44 -6.59 -20.18
CA LEU A 275 0.41 -6.81 -21.64
C LEU A 275 1.57 -7.68 -22.13
N GLY A 276 2.51 -8.04 -21.24
CA GLY A 276 3.71 -8.81 -21.57
C GLY A 276 4.79 -8.02 -22.33
N GLY A 277 6.01 -8.55 -22.33
CA GLY A 277 7.14 -7.99 -23.08
C GLY A 277 7.82 -6.78 -22.45
N GLY A 278 7.76 -6.63 -21.12
CA GLY A 278 8.54 -5.63 -20.39
C GLY A 278 7.82 -5.01 -19.19
N THR A 279 8.57 -4.46 -18.24
CA THR A 279 8.10 -3.89 -16.97
C THR A 279 7.07 -2.75 -17.14
N ASN A 280 7.16 -1.97 -18.20
CA ASN A 280 6.27 -0.85 -18.48
C ASN A 280 5.15 -1.20 -19.48
N LYS A 281 4.87 -2.51 -19.69
CA LYS A 281 3.84 -2.99 -20.61
C LYS A 281 2.59 -3.43 -19.86
N TYR A 282 1.85 -2.47 -19.34
CA TYR A 282 0.58 -2.69 -18.64
C TYR A 282 -0.44 -1.59 -18.96
N GLU A 283 -1.71 -1.93 -18.75
CA GLU A 283 -2.82 -0.98 -18.75
C GLU A 283 -3.29 -0.76 -17.30
N LEU A 284 -3.52 0.50 -16.94
CA LEU A 284 -4.09 0.84 -15.63
C LEU A 284 -5.62 0.74 -15.72
N THR A 285 -6.14 -0.42 -15.36
CA THR A 285 -7.57 -0.71 -15.47
C THR A 285 -7.98 -1.83 -14.54
N VAL A 286 -9.22 -1.79 -14.06
CA VAL A 286 -9.87 -2.92 -13.38
C VAL A 286 -10.53 -3.78 -14.45
N THR A 287 -10.24 -5.09 -14.50
CA THR A 287 -10.80 -5.98 -15.51
C THR A 287 -12.30 -6.16 -15.34
N ASP A 288 -13.03 -6.50 -16.42
CA ASP A 288 -14.47 -6.75 -16.38
C ASP A 288 -14.85 -7.86 -15.38
N ARG A 289 -13.99 -8.86 -15.22
CA ARG A 289 -14.15 -9.91 -14.21
C ARG A 289 -14.15 -9.33 -12.80
N GLN A 290 -13.15 -8.50 -12.47
CA GLN A 290 -13.09 -7.83 -11.17
C GLN A 290 -14.26 -6.89 -10.96
N LEU A 291 -14.69 -6.12 -11.98
CA LEU A 291 -15.88 -5.26 -11.89
C LEU A 291 -17.16 -6.06 -11.63
N SER A 292 -17.31 -7.22 -12.26
CA SER A 292 -18.45 -8.10 -11.99
C SER A 292 -18.43 -8.64 -10.57
N TRP A 293 -17.26 -9.15 -10.13
CA TRP A 293 -17.07 -9.60 -8.76
C TRP A 293 -17.31 -8.47 -7.74
N LEU A 294 -16.77 -7.27 -7.97
CA LEU A 294 -16.95 -6.11 -7.10
C LEU A 294 -18.41 -5.71 -6.95
N ARG A 295 -19.20 -5.79 -8.05
CA ARG A 295 -20.65 -5.55 -7.99
C ARG A 295 -21.34 -6.53 -7.07
N ASP A 296 -21.03 -7.82 -7.20
CA ASP A 296 -21.64 -8.88 -6.40
C ASP A 296 -21.21 -8.76 -4.93
N ASP A 297 -19.94 -8.47 -4.65
CA ASP A 297 -19.40 -8.24 -3.33
C ASP A 297 -20.07 -7.04 -2.65
N LEU A 298 -20.08 -5.87 -3.29
CA LEU A 298 -20.72 -4.65 -2.75
C LEU A 298 -22.26 -4.76 -2.63
N SER A 299 -22.90 -5.67 -3.37
CA SER A 299 -24.34 -5.90 -3.27
C SER A 299 -24.77 -6.46 -1.92
N VAL A 300 -23.85 -7.08 -1.21
CA VAL A 300 -24.07 -7.76 0.07
C VAL A 300 -23.55 -6.97 1.26
N VAL A 301 -22.98 -5.79 1.05
CA VAL A 301 -22.46 -4.88 2.08
C VAL A 301 -23.52 -3.85 2.47
N ASP A 302 -23.67 -3.59 3.77
CA ASP A 302 -24.57 -2.56 4.29
C ASP A 302 -24.15 -1.16 3.80
N LYS A 303 -25.08 -0.41 3.23
CA LYS A 303 -24.81 0.92 2.66
C LYS A 303 -24.45 1.99 3.67
N SER A 304 -24.63 1.73 4.97
CA SER A 304 -24.13 2.60 6.03
C SER A 304 -22.62 2.49 6.26
N TYR A 305 -21.95 1.48 5.70
CA TYR A 305 -20.50 1.31 5.82
C TYR A 305 -19.75 2.38 5.01
N ALA A 306 -18.54 2.68 5.44
CA ALA A 306 -17.55 3.32 4.58
C ALA A 306 -16.86 2.26 3.70
N ILE A 307 -16.46 2.66 2.50
CA ILE A 307 -15.70 1.82 1.57
C ILE A 307 -14.27 2.35 1.48
N VAL A 308 -13.30 1.44 1.61
CA VAL A 308 -11.91 1.68 1.24
C VAL A 308 -11.61 0.89 -0.03
N ILE A 309 -11.33 1.57 -1.13
CA ILE A 309 -10.81 0.97 -2.36
C ILE A 309 -9.29 1.10 -2.33
N ALA A 310 -8.59 -0.01 -2.21
CA ALA A 310 -7.14 -0.09 -2.23
C ALA A 310 -6.65 -0.64 -3.58
N GLY A 311 -5.97 0.17 -4.35
CA GLY A 311 -5.33 -0.20 -5.61
C GLY A 311 -4.00 0.49 -5.73
N HIS A 312 -3.02 -0.11 -6.42
CA HIS A 312 -1.71 0.54 -6.56
C HIS A 312 -1.82 1.91 -7.24
N VAL A 313 -2.74 2.07 -8.19
CA VAL A 313 -3.08 3.34 -8.84
C VAL A 313 -4.53 3.72 -8.52
N GLY A 314 -4.75 4.99 -8.19
CA GLY A 314 -6.06 5.49 -7.75
C GLY A 314 -6.99 5.92 -8.90
N THR A 315 -8.14 6.47 -8.51
CA THR A 315 -9.19 6.90 -9.46
C THR A 315 -9.04 8.36 -9.90
N HIS A 316 -8.53 9.22 -9.07
CA HIS A 316 -8.39 10.66 -9.35
C HIS A 316 -7.06 11.20 -8.86
N ARG A 317 -6.59 12.25 -9.54
CA ARG A 317 -5.48 13.10 -9.17
C ARG A 317 -5.88 14.58 -9.32
N TYR A 318 -5.37 15.43 -8.44
CA TYR A 318 -5.64 16.86 -8.51
C TYR A 318 -4.76 17.48 -9.60
N LYS A 319 -5.35 17.87 -10.75
CA LYS A 319 -4.71 18.62 -11.88
C LYS A 319 -3.33 18.15 -12.32
N SER A 320 -2.80 17.10 -11.77
CA SER A 320 -1.38 16.77 -11.90
C SER A 320 -1.02 15.90 -13.12
N GLY A 321 -1.96 15.57 -13.99
CA GLY A 321 -1.67 14.69 -15.15
C GLY A 321 -1.09 13.32 -14.78
N GLY A 322 -1.15 12.95 -13.50
CA GLY A 322 -0.65 11.67 -13.00
C GLY A 322 -1.52 10.50 -13.43
N SER A 323 -0.94 9.31 -13.35
CA SER A 323 -1.61 8.06 -13.69
C SER A 323 -2.87 7.85 -12.84
N VAL A 324 -3.96 7.46 -13.51
CA VAL A 324 -5.22 7.03 -12.89
C VAL A 324 -5.76 5.83 -13.67
N ILE A 325 -6.59 5.01 -13.04
CA ILE A 325 -7.23 3.90 -13.73
C ILE A 325 -8.20 4.40 -14.80
N THR A 326 -8.20 3.77 -15.97
CA THR A 326 -8.92 4.22 -17.16
C THR A 326 -10.45 4.12 -16.99
N ASN A 327 -10.92 3.09 -16.29
CA ASN A 327 -12.34 2.81 -16.06
C ASN A 327 -12.81 3.19 -14.64
N ARG A 328 -12.20 4.24 -14.06
CA ARG A 328 -12.48 4.74 -12.71
C ARG A 328 -13.96 4.95 -12.40
N ASN A 329 -14.73 5.46 -13.38
CA ASN A 329 -16.16 5.72 -13.19
C ASN A 329 -16.93 4.44 -12.92
N ALA A 330 -16.58 3.33 -13.60
CA ALA A 330 -17.22 2.04 -13.36
C ALA A 330 -17.00 1.54 -11.92
N VAL A 331 -15.83 1.79 -11.33
CA VAL A 331 -15.54 1.46 -9.92
C VAL A 331 -16.32 2.38 -8.98
N LEU A 332 -16.28 3.69 -9.20
CA LEU A 332 -16.93 4.68 -8.32
C LEU A 332 -18.44 4.59 -8.34
N ASP A 333 -19.04 4.29 -9.51
CA ASP A 333 -20.48 4.11 -9.64
C ASP A 333 -21.02 2.95 -8.79
N LEU A 334 -20.21 1.91 -8.56
CA LEU A 334 -20.56 0.82 -7.65
C LEU A 334 -20.52 1.24 -6.17
N CYS A 335 -19.74 2.27 -5.84
CA CYS A 335 -19.55 2.76 -4.46
C CYS A 335 -20.47 3.94 -4.08
N LYS A 336 -21.20 4.57 -5.01
CA LYS A 336 -21.90 5.86 -4.84
C LYS A 336 -22.94 5.90 -3.71
N ASP A 337 -23.52 4.76 -3.36
CA ASP A 337 -24.60 4.68 -2.36
C ASP A 337 -24.08 4.52 -0.93
N PHE A 338 -22.77 4.30 -0.75
CA PHE A 338 -22.17 4.15 0.57
C PHE A 338 -21.94 5.49 1.28
N SER A 339 -21.68 5.43 2.60
CA SER A 339 -21.55 6.64 3.41
C SER A 339 -20.34 7.50 3.02
N HIS A 340 -19.18 6.86 2.85
CA HIS A 340 -17.91 7.46 2.44
C HIS A 340 -17.13 6.49 1.55
N VAL A 341 -16.30 7.03 0.66
CA VAL A 341 -15.40 6.28 -0.20
C VAL A 341 -13.99 6.85 -0.07
N TYR A 342 -13.07 6.05 0.43
CA TYR A 342 -11.65 6.35 0.48
C TYR A 342 -10.93 5.53 -0.59
N VAL A 343 -10.24 6.18 -1.52
CA VAL A 343 -9.45 5.51 -2.55
C VAL A 343 -7.97 5.67 -2.19
N LEU A 344 -7.33 4.57 -1.81
CA LEU A 344 -5.95 4.54 -1.36
C LEU A 344 -5.05 4.00 -2.46
N SER A 345 -3.95 4.69 -2.77
CA SER A 345 -3.01 4.30 -3.81
C SER A 345 -1.58 4.74 -3.50
N GLY A 346 -0.61 4.13 -4.20
CA GLY A 346 0.80 4.48 -4.21
C GLY A 346 1.25 5.02 -5.57
N HIS A 347 2.28 4.37 -6.17
CA HIS A 347 2.77 4.54 -7.55
C HIS A 347 3.42 5.90 -7.87
N ALA A 348 2.91 6.98 -7.34
CA ALA A 348 3.38 8.31 -7.73
C ALA A 348 4.56 8.81 -6.90
N HIS A 349 4.90 8.15 -5.79
CA HIS A 349 5.97 8.53 -4.86
C HIS A 349 5.85 9.97 -4.36
N ILE A 350 4.63 10.40 -4.07
CA ILE A 350 4.29 11.70 -3.48
C ILE A 350 3.14 11.54 -2.51
N MET A 351 2.92 12.50 -1.63
CA MET A 351 1.69 12.59 -0.85
C MET A 351 0.68 13.48 -1.57
N GLU A 352 -0.55 13.00 -1.75
CA GLU A 352 -1.64 13.84 -2.25
C GLU A 352 -2.97 13.41 -1.62
N VAL A 353 -3.68 14.33 -0.99
CA VAL A 353 -5.04 14.12 -0.50
C VAL A 353 -5.98 14.95 -1.37
N TYR A 354 -6.87 14.29 -2.11
CA TYR A 354 -7.80 14.95 -3.02
C TYR A 354 -9.24 14.52 -2.79
N ARG A 355 -10.06 15.45 -2.30
CA ARG A 355 -11.51 15.25 -2.16
C ARG A 355 -12.20 15.61 -3.48
N SER A 356 -12.59 14.60 -4.24
CA SER A 356 -13.19 14.75 -5.57
C SER A 356 -14.68 15.11 -5.54
N ASP A 357 -15.38 14.72 -4.49
CA ASP A 357 -16.78 15.05 -4.23
C ASP A 357 -17.07 15.04 -2.71
N ALA A 358 -18.34 15.19 -2.32
CA ALA A 358 -18.75 15.28 -0.92
C ALA A 358 -18.45 14.01 -0.09
N LYS A 359 -18.31 12.85 -0.74
CA LYS A 359 -18.14 11.54 -0.11
C LYS A 359 -16.81 10.86 -0.45
N THR A 360 -16.14 11.24 -1.54
CA THR A 360 -14.99 10.53 -2.11
C THR A 360 -13.71 11.30 -1.87
N THR A 361 -12.78 10.67 -1.14
CA THR A 361 -11.43 11.17 -0.92
C THR A 361 -10.42 10.20 -1.51
N ASN A 362 -9.57 10.70 -2.40
CA ASN A 362 -8.46 9.96 -3.00
C ASN A 362 -7.18 10.32 -2.26
N ILE A 363 -6.42 9.32 -1.83
CA ILE A 363 -5.18 9.49 -1.11
C ILE A 363 -4.08 8.73 -1.87
N VAL A 364 -3.09 9.47 -2.36
CA VAL A 364 -1.85 8.92 -2.88
C VAL A 364 -0.82 8.95 -1.77
N HIS A 365 -0.21 7.80 -1.52
CA HIS A 365 0.73 7.64 -0.42
C HIS A 365 2.15 8.00 -0.83
N PRO A 366 2.94 8.56 0.11
CA PRO A 366 4.36 8.73 -0.09
C PRO A 366 5.03 7.36 -0.20
N SER A 367 6.11 7.29 -0.96
CA SER A 367 6.92 6.08 -1.02
C SER A 367 7.61 5.82 0.32
N ALA A 368 7.53 4.58 0.80
CA ALA A 368 8.30 4.13 1.97
C ALA A 368 9.81 4.22 1.74
N ALA A 369 10.24 4.08 0.49
CA ALA A 369 11.64 4.24 0.08
C ALA A 369 12.05 5.70 -0.14
N GLY A 370 11.12 6.65 -0.17
CA GLY A 370 11.37 8.02 -0.63
C GLY A 370 11.70 8.04 -2.13
N LEU A 371 12.66 8.87 -2.57
CA LEU A 371 13.24 8.72 -3.90
C LEU A 371 14.05 7.41 -3.99
N ILE A 372 14.79 7.12 -2.94
CA ILE A 372 15.55 5.90 -2.67
C ILE A 372 15.73 5.75 -1.16
N TRP A 373 15.98 4.56 -0.65
CA TRP A 373 15.96 4.23 0.78
C TRP A 373 16.80 5.13 1.70
N TRP A 374 17.86 5.77 1.21
CA TRP A 374 18.70 6.65 2.04
C TRP A 374 18.36 8.14 1.93
N THR A 375 17.51 8.56 0.96
CA THR A 375 17.10 9.98 0.87
C THR A 375 16.09 10.35 1.94
N ARG A 376 15.27 9.39 2.36
CA ARG A 376 14.15 9.61 3.29
C ARG A 376 13.18 10.72 2.86
N ARG A 377 13.19 11.06 1.55
CA ARG A 377 12.33 12.09 0.93
C ARG A 377 11.76 11.58 -0.38
N CYS A 378 10.49 11.84 -0.57
CA CYS A 378 9.77 11.62 -1.82
C CYS A 378 10.03 12.75 -2.82
N ALA A 379 9.58 12.58 -4.06
CA ALA A 379 9.83 13.53 -5.14
C ALA A 379 9.17 14.91 -4.93
N ASP A 380 8.16 15.01 -4.08
CA ASP A 380 7.45 16.23 -3.68
C ASP A 380 7.99 16.87 -2.39
N GLY A 381 9.10 16.34 -1.85
CA GLY A 381 9.68 16.77 -0.59
C GLY A 381 9.07 16.14 0.66
N THR A 382 7.97 15.39 0.54
CA THR A 382 7.39 14.64 1.65
C THR A 382 8.40 13.65 2.21
N LYS A 383 8.54 13.57 3.53
CA LYS A 383 9.36 12.53 4.15
C LYS A 383 8.80 11.15 3.81
N ALA A 384 9.68 10.17 3.61
CA ALA A 384 9.30 8.78 3.50
C ALA A 384 8.51 8.36 4.74
N ALA A 385 7.32 7.80 4.55
CA ALA A 385 6.33 7.70 5.60
C ALA A 385 5.34 6.55 5.36
N TYR A 386 4.60 6.20 6.39
CA TYR A 386 3.30 5.55 6.29
C TYR A 386 2.19 6.53 6.69
N VAL A 387 0.97 6.21 6.33
CA VAL A 387 -0.21 7.01 6.67
C VAL A 387 -1.04 6.25 7.69
N VAL A 388 -1.38 6.91 8.77
CA VAL A 388 -2.21 6.37 9.85
C VAL A 388 -3.65 6.77 9.59
N TYR A 389 -4.52 5.78 9.46
CA TYR A 389 -5.96 5.92 9.36
C TYR A 389 -6.60 5.47 10.67
N GLU A 390 -7.10 6.41 11.44
CA GLU A 390 -7.80 6.13 12.70
C GLU A 390 -9.30 6.16 12.44
N PHE A 391 -9.91 4.98 12.42
CA PHE A 391 -11.36 4.83 12.23
C PHE A 391 -12.10 4.76 13.57
N ASP A 392 -13.24 5.46 13.63
CA ASP A 392 -14.27 5.32 14.66
C ASP A 392 -15.62 5.18 13.95
N GLY A 393 -16.11 3.95 13.84
CA GLY A 393 -17.19 3.62 12.93
C GLY A 393 -16.81 3.87 11.48
N THR A 394 -17.48 4.83 10.82
CA THR A 394 -17.18 5.25 9.44
C THR A 394 -16.38 6.56 9.35
N SER A 395 -16.17 7.24 10.49
CA SER A 395 -15.35 8.45 10.54
C SER A 395 -13.87 8.08 10.51
N CYS A 396 -13.09 8.81 9.74
CA CYS A 396 -11.67 8.56 9.58
C CYS A 396 -10.85 9.82 9.83
N ARG A 397 -9.81 9.70 10.65
CA ARG A 397 -8.77 10.71 10.80
C ARG A 397 -7.49 10.23 10.13
N ILE A 398 -6.85 11.10 9.37
CA ILE A 398 -5.64 10.80 8.58
C ILE A 398 -4.45 11.53 9.19
N THR A 399 -3.31 10.84 9.35
CA THR A 399 -2.06 11.44 9.82
C THR A 399 -0.90 10.89 8.99
N LEU A 400 -0.10 11.76 8.40
CA LEU A 400 1.19 11.39 7.80
C LEU A 400 2.18 11.08 8.93
N LYS A 401 2.78 9.90 8.94
CA LYS A 401 3.76 9.49 9.95
C LYS A 401 5.07 9.11 9.27
N PRO A 402 6.03 10.04 9.17
CA PRO A 402 7.39 9.69 8.77
C PRO A 402 8.01 8.70 9.75
N TYR A 403 8.66 7.67 9.22
CA TYR A 403 9.37 6.73 10.10
C TYR A 403 10.57 7.40 10.78
N GLU A 404 10.90 6.95 11.98
CA GLU A 404 11.93 7.54 12.86
C GLU A 404 11.74 9.06 13.08
N SER A 405 10.49 9.51 13.13
CA SER A 405 10.19 10.90 13.47
C SER A 405 10.01 11.05 14.98
N ASP A 406 10.82 11.92 15.58
CA ASP A 406 10.71 12.28 16.99
C ASP A 406 9.51 13.19 17.27
N ASN A 407 9.02 13.89 16.24
CA ASN A 407 7.90 14.82 16.35
C ASN A 407 7.05 14.80 15.08
N THR A 408 6.05 13.92 15.06
CA THR A 408 5.12 13.77 13.93
C THR A 408 4.36 15.07 13.61
N ASP A 409 4.00 15.88 14.60
CA ASP A 409 3.31 17.16 14.37
C ASP A 409 4.23 18.16 13.65
N ALA A 410 5.52 18.15 13.97
CA ALA A 410 6.49 18.99 13.28
C ALA A 410 6.69 18.60 11.80
N ASP A 411 6.33 17.37 11.43
CA ASP A 411 6.47 16.84 10.07
C ASP A 411 5.21 16.99 9.20
N GLN A 412 4.15 17.63 9.72
CA GLN A 412 2.96 17.92 8.92
C GLN A 412 3.13 19.15 8.03
N ILE A 413 4.10 20.02 8.34
CA ILE A 413 4.44 21.19 7.53
C ILE A 413 5.97 21.37 7.44
N TYR A 414 6.46 21.76 6.28
CA TYR A 414 7.86 22.15 6.06
C TYR A 414 7.90 23.61 5.63
N VAL A 415 8.83 24.40 6.16
CA VAL A 415 8.93 25.84 5.90
C VAL A 415 10.38 26.20 5.59
N TYR A 416 10.60 26.84 4.45
CA TYR A 416 11.92 27.17 3.92
C TYR A 416 12.03 28.67 3.66
N GLY A 417 12.98 29.33 4.30
CA GLY A 417 13.26 30.75 4.10
C GLY A 417 14.07 31.00 2.83
N ASN A 418 13.96 32.21 2.29
CA ASN A 418 14.78 32.72 1.17
C ASN A 418 14.85 31.77 -0.05
N SER A 419 13.76 31.07 -0.31
CA SER A 419 13.68 30.10 -1.41
C SER A 419 13.33 30.81 -2.72
N LYS A 420 13.92 30.32 -3.83
CA LYS A 420 13.55 30.78 -5.17
C LYS A 420 12.21 30.19 -5.58
N VAL A 421 11.31 31.06 -5.99
CA VAL A 421 9.97 30.70 -6.48
C VAL A 421 9.79 31.27 -7.87
N THR A 422 9.28 30.46 -8.79
CA THR A 422 8.93 30.90 -10.14
C THR A 422 7.43 30.74 -10.36
N VAL A 423 6.73 31.88 -10.55
CA VAL A 423 5.30 31.93 -10.86
C VAL A 423 5.11 32.77 -12.11
N ASP A 424 4.38 32.26 -13.08
CA ASP A 424 4.11 32.94 -14.37
C ASP A 424 5.38 33.48 -15.06
N GLY A 425 6.48 32.72 -14.99
CA GLY A 425 7.77 33.07 -15.60
C GLY A 425 8.58 34.12 -14.84
N ARG A 426 8.12 34.58 -13.67
CA ARG A 426 8.86 35.52 -12.82
C ARG A 426 9.50 34.79 -11.65
N GLU A 427 10.80 34.99 -11.47
CA GLU A 427 11.54 34.44 -10.32
C GLU A 427 11.67 35.52 -9.22
N PHE A 428 11.43 35.11 -7.97
CA PHE A 428 11.58 35.96 -6.79
C PHE A 428 11.93 35.10 -5.57
N SER A 429 12.40 35.73 -4.49
CA SER A 429 12.65 35.08 -3.21
C SER A 429 11.40 35.11 -2.34
N ALA A 430 11.08 33.98 -1.70
CA ALA A 430 9.93 33.86 -0.81
C ALA A 430 10.19 32.85 0.31
N VAL A 431 9.32 32.82 1.30
CA VAL A 431 9.15 31.68 2.20
C VAL A 431 8.30 30.66 1.48
N VAL A 432 8.82 29.44 1.30
CA VAL A 432 8.10 28.29 0.73
C VAL A 432 7.57 27.43 1.85
N ILE A 433 6.32 27.01 1.73
CA ILE A 433 5.61 26.20 2.71
C ILE A 433 5.10 24.96 1.98
N ASN A 434 5.54 23.78 2.44
CA ASN A 434 5.05 22.50 1.94
C ASN A 434 4.16 21.85 3.02
N VAL A 435 2.93 21.49 2.63
CA VAL A 435 1.93 20.85 3.50
C VAL A 435 1.49 19.53 2.85
N PRO A 436 2.24 18.43 3.04
CA PRO A 436 2.04 17.19 2.27
C PRO A 436 0.61 16.65 2.30
N ALA A 437 -0.02 16.64 3.47
CA ALA A 437 -1.38 16.13 3.65
C ALA A 437 -2.48 17.20 3.45
N TYR A 438 -2.15 18.35 2.85
CA TYR A 438 -3.14 19.38 2.56
C TYR A 438 -4.28 18.83 1.69
N GLU A 439 -5.53 18.98 2.16
CA GLU A 439 -6.70 18.53 1.42
C GLU A 439 -6.94 19.43 0.19
N LEU A 440 -6.58 18.94 -0.97
CA LEU A 440 -6.96 19.49 -2.26
C LEU A 440 -8.43 19.13 -2.54
N THR A 441 -9.18 20.02 -3.18
CA THR A 441 -10.61 19.81 -3.42
C THR A 441 -10.98 20.11 -4.86
N ALA A 442 -12.04 19.45 -5.34
CA ALA A 442 -12.70 19.85 -6.58
C ALA A 442 -13.17 21.32 -6.49
N SER A 443 -13.29 21.99 -7.63
CA SER A 443 -13.62 23.42 -7.69
C SER A 443 -14.97 23.80 -7.05
N THR A 444 -15.85 22.82 -6.87
CA THR A 444 -17.15 22.97 -6.21
C THR A 444 -17.10 22.84 -4.68
N LEU A 445 -15.93 22.50 -4.13
CA LEU A 445 -15.72 22.25 -2.72
C LEU A 445 -14.64 23.19 -2.19
N SER A 446 -14.70 23.48 -0.88
CA SER A 446 -13.65 24.20 -0.17
C SER A 446 -12.84 23.25 0.70
N SER A 447 -11.53 23.44 0.78
CA SER A 447 -10.69 22.75 1.75
C SER A 447 -11.08 23.16 3.15
N SER A 448 -11.05 22.24 4.08
CA SER A 448 -11.22 22.51 5.52
C SER A 448 -9.91 22.96 6.18
N TRP A 449 -8.78 22.76 5.52
CA TRP A 449 -7.50 23.24 6.02
C TRP A 449 -7.43 24.78 6.02
N LYS A 450 -6.81 25.35 7.05
CA LYS A 450 -6.56 26.78 7.18
C LYS A 450 -5.08 27.03 7.36
N LEU A 451 -4.51 27.90 6.56
CA LEU A 451 -3.12 28.34 6.68
C LEU A 451 -3.08 29.82 7.02
N SER A 452 -2.12 30.20 7.85
CA SER A 452 -1.84 31.61 8.12
C SER A 452 -0.36 31.86 8.32
N VAL A 453 0.08 33.05 7.93
CA VAL A 453 1.45 33.54 8.14
C VAL A 453 1.42 34.73 9.07
N THR A 454 2.35 34.76 10.01
CA THR A 454 2.59 35.90 10.91
C THR A 454 4.02 36.39 10.70
N GLU A 455 4.19 37.69 10.41
CA GLU A 455 5.47 38.35 10.26
C GLU A 455 5.70 39.31 11.43
N ASN A 456 6.78 39.12 12.20
CA ASN A 456 7.08 39.87 13.41
C ASN A 456 5.88 40.03 14.37
N GLY A 457 5.08 38.97 14.54
CA GLY A 457 3.89 38.95 15.40
C GLY A 457 2.62 39.52 14.74
N VAL A 458 2.69 40.06 13.53
CA VAL A 458 1.54 40.61 12.79
C VAL A 458 0.99 39.57 11.83
N ASN A 459 -0.29 39.24 11.93
CA ASN A 459 -0.96 38.32 11.01
C ASN A 459 -1.04 38.92 9.60
N LYS A 460 -0.51 38.19 8.60
CA LYS A 460 -0.47 38.57 7.19
C LYS A 460 -1.51 37.84 6.34
N GLY A 461 -2.31 36.96 6.96
CA GLY A 461 -3.33 36.17 6.28
C GLY A 461 -2.81 34.86 5.71
N GLU A 462 -3.48 34.37 4.69
CA GLU A 462 -3.21 33.07 4.06
C GLU A 462 -2.07 33.18 3.03
N PRO A 463 -1.10 32.24 3.00
CA PRO A 463 -0.08 32.19 1.97
C PRO A 463 -0.67 31.80 0.61
N THR A 464 -0.01 32.16 -0.47
CA THR A 464 -0.47 31.88 -1.83
C THR A 464 -0.09 30.47 -2.25
N ARG A 465 -1.08 29.66 -2.64
CA ARG A 465 -0.84 28.33 -3.19
C ARG A 465 -0.36 28.41 -4.63
N TYR A 466 0.63 27.57 -5.01
CA TYR A 466 1.09 27.46 -6.39
C TYR A 466 1.50 26.02 -6.73
N TYR A 467 1.63 25.74 -8.02
CA TYR A 467 2.14 24.46 -8.51
C TYR A 467 3.67 24.53 -8.54
N GLY A 468 4.32 24.02 -7.52
CA GLY A 468 5.74 24.21 -7.27
C GLY A 468 6.47 22.97 -6.77
N GLU A 469 7.77 23.08 -6.69
CA GLU A 469 8.69 22.07 -6.15
C GLU A 469 9.09 22.44 -4.72
N ASP A 470 9.36 21.42 -3.90
CA ASP A 470 9.91 21.59 -2.57
C ASP A 470 11.41 21.95 -2.67
N PRO A 471 11.88 23.03 -2.01
CA PRO A 471 13.27 23.48 -2.11
C PRO A 471 14.31 22.46 -1.63
N GLU A 472 13.99 21.67 -0.59
CA GLU A 472 14.92 20.71 -0.01
C GLU A 472 15.14 19.54 -0.98
N ILE A 473 14.07 19.00 -1.60
CA ILE A 473 14.25 17.88 -2.55
C ILE A 473 14.93 18.36 -3.84
N VAL A 474 14.73 19.60 -4.26
CA VAL A 474 15.47 20.20 -5.38
C VAL A 474 16.97 20.25 -5.08
N ALA A 475 17.34 20.75 -3.90
CA ALA A 475 18.74 20.83 -3.46
C ALA A 475 19.36 19.44 -3.31
N LEU A 476 18.64 18.51 -2.69
CA LEU A 476 19.10 17.12 -2.49
C LEU A 476 19.27 16.40 -3.84
N SER A 477 18.32 16.54 -4.74
CA SER A 477 18.40 15.95 -6.08
C SER A 477 19.61 16.45 -6.85
N ALA A 478 19.91 17.74 -6.79
CA ALA A 478 21.08 18.33 -7.44
C ALA A 478 22.42 17.83 -6.88
N GLN A 479 22.45 17.39 -5.62
CA GLN A 479 23.64 16.80 -5.00
C GLN A 479 23.83 15.33 -5.38
N LEU A 480 22.74 14.58 -5.53
CA LEU A 480 22.77 13.13 -5.68
C LEU A 480 22.85 12.66 -7.13
N TRP A 481 22.30 13.42 -8.07
CA TRP A 481 22.21 12.99 -9.47
C TRP A 481 22.79 14.00 -10.46
N PRO A 482 23.37 13.52 -11.56
CA PRO A 482 23.76 14.38 -12.66
C PRO A 482 22.57 15.19 -13.19
N ALA A 483 22.83 16.39 -13.69
CA ALA A 483 21.79 17.31 -14.19
C ALA A 483 20.96 16.74 -15.34
N ASP A 484 21.51 15.82 -16.10
CA ASP A 484 20.88 15.12 -17.23
C ASP A 484 20.17 13.81 -16.83
N SER A 485 20.19 13.43 -15.55
CA SER A 485 19.43 12.27 -15.07
C SER A 485 17.97 12.39 -15.44
N LYS A 486 17.37 11.33 -15.95
CA LYS A 486 15.93 11.26 -16.26
C LYS A 486 15.11 10.76 -15.07
N ASP A 487 15.74 10.05 -14.15
CA ASP A 487 15.11 9.40 -13.01
C ASP A 487 15.30 10.24 -11.75
N ASN A 488 14.41 10.01 -10.78
CA ASN A 488 14.50 10.57 -9.43
C ASN A 488 14.52 12.12 -9.38
N LYS A 489 13.79 12.77 -10.27
CA LYS A 489 13.68 14.23 -10.28
C LYS A 489 12.62 14.71 -9.28
N PRO A 490 12.81 15.92 -8.73
CA PRO A 490 11.75 16.60 -8.00
C PRO A 490 10.48 16.70 -8.83
N LYS A 491 9.33 16.59 -8.16
CA LYS A 491 8.01 16.74 -8.78
C LYS A 491 7.33 17.99 -8.25
N LYS A 492 6.73 18.75 -9.16
CA LYS A 492 5.81 19.83 -8.78
C LYS A 492 4.53 19.25 -8.23
N THR A 493 4.02 19.88 -7.16
CA THR A 493 2.78 19.48 -6.50
C THR A 493 1.89 20.69 -6.20
N ASN A 494 0.64 20.45 -5.80
CA ASN A 494 -0.34 21.49 -5.53
C ASN A 494 -0.53 21.76 -4.02
N HIS A 495 0.25 21.13 -3.16
CA HIS A 495 0.27 21.38 -1.71
C HIS A 495 1.43 22.26 -1.27
N ILE A 496 2.01 23.02 -2.21
CA ILE A 496 3.05 24.02 -1.97
C ILE A 496 2.44 25.42 -1.97
N PHE A 497 2.92 26.24 -1.02
CA PHE A 497 2.52 27.64 -0.86
C PHE A 497 3.74 28.51 -0.78
N TYR A 498 3.59 29.81 -1.06
CA TYR A 498 4.61 30.79 -0.82
C TYR A 498 4.06 32.04 -0.11
N TYR A 499 4.94 32.71 0.60
CA TYR A 499 4.72 34.03 1.19
C TYR A 499 5.94 34.92 0.93
N VAL A 500 5.72 36.13 0.43
CA VAL A 500 6.78 37.13 0.23
C VAL A 500 6.81 38.05 1.46
N PRO A 501 7.86 37.99 2.32
CA PRO A 501 7.95 38.83 3.47
C PRO A 501 8.11 40.33 3.09
N ASP A 502 7.49 41.24 3.84
CA ASP A 502 7.74 42.67 3.72
C ASP A 502 9.18 43.01 4.08
N ASN A 503 9.75 42.29 5.05
CA ASN A 503 11.15 42.36 5.44
C ASN A 503 11.80 40.96 5.39
N PRO A 504 12.82 40.75 4.53
CA PRO A 504 13.51 39.47 4.43
C PRO A 504 14.15 38.96 5.73
N ALA A 505 14.40 39.83 6.69
CA ALA A 505 14.97 39.52 8.01
C ALA A 505 13.89 39.36 9.11
N ALA A 506 12.62 39.38 8.75
CA ALA A 506 11.54 39.22 9.73
C ALA A 506 11.44 37.81 10.26
N ALA A 507 11.05 37.67 11.52
CA ALA A 507 10.63 36.40 12.08
C ALA A 507 9.28 35.98 11.46
N ILE A 508 9.26 34.84 10.78
CA ILE A 508 8.07 34.30 10.11
C ILE A 508 7.55 33.10 10.88
N LYS A 509 6.30 33.14 11.30
CA LYS A 509 5.59 31.99 11.86
C LYS A 509 4.50 31.55 10.90
N VAL A 510 4.50 30.28 10.55
CA VAL A 510 3.45 29.61 9.76
C VAL A 510 2.63 28.73 10.67
N THR A 511 1.31 28.86 10.59
CA THR A 511 0.35 27.99 11.27
C THR A 511 -0.54 27.31 10.23
N ALA A 512 -0.67 25.97 10.32
CA ALA A 512 -1.62 25.18 9.55
C ALA A 512 -2.59 24.49 10.51
N GLU A 513 -3.89 24.56 10.23
CA GLU A 513 -4.95 23.85 10.96
C GLU A 513 -5.61 22.88 9.99
N ASP A 514 -5.62 21.59 10.33
CA ASP A 514 -6.18 20.54 9.49
C ASP A 514 -7.70 20.39 9.63
N THR A 515 -8.27 19.44 8.86
CA THR A 515 -9.71 19.14 8.84
C THR A 515 -10.26 18.75 10.21
N TRP A 516 -9.42 18.24 11.12
CA TRP A 516 -9.82 17.81 12.48
C TRP A 516 -9.49 18.85 13.56
N GLY A 517 -9.02 20.06 13.16
CA GLY A 517 -8.70 21.16 14.06
C GLY A 517 -7.34 21.03 14.76
N ARG A 518 -6.47 20.11 14.33
CA ARG A 518 -5.09 20.01 14.84
C ARG A 518 -4.26 21.14 14.23
N LYS A 519 -3.41 21.75 15.06
CA LYS A 519 -2.59 22.88 14.65
C LYS A 519 -1.12 22.51 14.62
N TYR A 520 -0.48 22.88 13.54
CA TYR A 520 0.93 22.68 13.27
C TYR A 520 1.60 24.02 13.06
N GLU A 521 2.74 24.25 13.71
CA GLU A 521 3.40 25.55 13.70
C GLU A 521 4.90 25.40 13.39
N LYS A 522 5.41 26.30 12.56
CA LYS A 522 6.85 26.45 12.28
C LYS A 522 7.24 27.91 12.31
N THR A 523 8.40 28.22 12.90
CA THR A 523 8.98 29.56 12.95
C THR A 523 10.34 29.56 12.25
N LEU A 524 10.53 30.54 11.38
CA LEU A 524 11.83 30.94 10.83
C LEU A 524 12.24 32.23 11.54
N ASN A 525 13.46 32.26 12.09
CA ASN A 525 14.09 33.39 12.77
C ASN A 525 15.11 34.05 11.87
#